data_d51ba632dcc1734d786a724e289f7b17
#
_entry.id   d51ba632dcc1734d786a724e289f7b17
#
_cell.length_a   1.000
_cell.length_b   1.000
_cell.length_c   1.000
_cell.angle_alpha   90.00
_cell.angle_beta   90.00
_cell.angle_gamma   90.00
#
_symmetry.space_group_name_H-M   'P 1'
#
loop_
_entity.id
_entity.type
_entity.pdbx_description
1 polymer ?
#
loop_
_entity_poly.entity_id
_entity_poly.type
_entity_poly.pdbx_seq_one_letter_code
_entity_poly.pdbx_strand_id
1 'polypeptide(L)'
;DNPFRLEYIDFEHPDHNIFRCVNQFVMEQGRENRRPDILLFINGIPVCIIELKNPTKQNATIHDAHTQICTRYMRDIPALLKYCALAVISDGAKNALGTTYTPFEFFYEWKKIENEDKAGKGLDTLRTLIRGALSPERILEILRDYVYFPDPTKEDDTTEIVCRYPQFFAARLLKQSIIKSVMEQTGKGGTYFGATGCGKTYTMAFLARQLALQ
;
A
#
# COMPACT_ATOMS: atom_id res chain seq x y z
N ASP A 1 -10.85 28.43 22.54
CA ASP A 1 -11.26 27.97 21.20
C ASP A 1 -10.59 26.63 20.94
N ASN A 2 -11.36 25.56 21.01
CA ASN A 2 -10.88 24.24 20.59
C ASN A 2 -10.85 24.23 19.05
N PRO A 3 -9.70 24.06 18.38
CA PRO A 3 -9.65 24.01 16.94
C PRO A 3 -10.46 22.79 16.48
N PHE A 4 -11.43 23.03 15.62
CA PHE A 4 -12.24 21.98 15.01
C PHE A 4 -11.33 21.16 14.08
N ARG A 5 -11.04 19.91 14.44
CA ARG A 5 -10.26 19.01 13.60
C ARG A 5 -11.20 18.24 12.69
N LEU A 6 -11.11 18.47 11.39
CA LEU A 6 -11.84 17.71 10.40
C LEU A 6 -11.03 16.48 9.98
N GLU A 7 -11.59 15.30 10.16
CA GLU A 7 -11.01 14.05 9.69
C GLU A 7 -11.72 13.60 8.41
N TYR A 8 -10.95 13.43 7.33
CA TYR A 8 -11.48 12.98 6.05
C TYR A 8 -11.64 11.47 5.97
N ILE A 9 -10.87 10.72 6.75
CA ILE A 9 -10.88 9.25 6.79
C ILE A 9 -10.90 8.84 8.26
N ASP A 10 -11.89 8.02 8.63
CA ASP A 10 -11.94 7.39 9.95
C ASP A 10 -11.12 6.09 9.89
N PHE A 11 -9.93 6.12 10.50
CA PHE A 11 -9.03 4.97 10.52
C PHE A 11 -9.37 3.92 11.58
N GLU A 12 -10.24 4.26 12.52
CA GLU A 12 -10.60 3.38 13.64
C GLU A 12 -11.87 2.60 13.35
N HIS A 13 -12.81 3.21 12.62
CA HIS A 13 -14.10 2.62 12.30
C HIS A 13 -14.25 2.51 10.77
N PRO A 14 -13.83 1.39 10.15
CA PRO A 14 -13.89 1.21 8.70
C PRO A 14 -15.27 1.43 8.10
N ASP A 15 -16.33 1.07 8.81
CA ASP A 15 -17.73 1.20 8.42
C ASP A 15 -18.25 2.65 8.39
N HIS A 16 -17.52 3.60 8.98
CA HIS A 16 -17.80 5.03 8.86
C HIS A 16 -17.31 5.63 7.53
N ASN A 17 -16.54 4.86 6.74
CA ASN A 17 -16.03 5.33 5.47
C ASN A 17 -16.81 4.77 4.28
N ILE A 18 -16.82 5.52 3.19
CA ILE A 18 -17.38 5.10 1.91
C ILE A 18 -16.25 4.63 1.01
N PHE A 19 -16.19 3.31 0.78
CA PHE A 19 -15.25 2.71 -0.16
C PHE A 19 -15.88 2.58 -1.53
N ARG A 20 -15.17 3.01 -2.57
CA ARG A 20 -15.60 2.86 -3.96
C ARG A 20 -14.47 2.32 -4.83
N CYS A 21 -14.84 1.37 -5.68
CA CYS A 21 -13.98 0.86 -6.75
C CYS A 21 -14.55 1.37 -8.08
N VAL A 22 -13.75 2.14 -8.81
CA VAL A 22 -14.16 2.74 -10.09
C VAL A 22 -13.25 2.20 -11.17
N ASN A 23 -13.83 1.56 -12.19
CA ASN A 23 -13.09 1.10 -13.35
C ASN A 23 -13.15 2.13 -14.47
N GLN A 24 -12.07 2.20 -15.25
CA GLN A 24 -11.96 3.02 -16.45
C GLN A 24 -12.32 4.49 -16.20
N PHE A 25 -11.84 5.04 -15.08
CA PHE A 25 -12.05 6.45 -14.72
C PHE A 25 -11.35 7.37 -15.71
N VAL A 26 -12.11 8.24 -16.36
CA VAL A 26 -11.56 9.21 -17.32
C VAL A 26 -11.08 10.44 -16.58
N MET A 27 -9.81 10.76 -16.73
CA MET A 27 -9.20 11.98 -16.18
C MET A 27 -8.63 12.84 -17.30
N GLU A 28 -9.08 14.08 -17.35
CA GLU A 28 -8.56 15.09 -18.28
C GLU A 28 -7.77 16.13 -17.49
N GLN A 29 -6.52 16.36 -17.91
CA GLN A 29 -5.66 17.39 -17.34
C GLN A 29 -4.88 18.08 -18.45
N GLY A 30 -5.15 19.36 -18.67
CA GLY A 30 -4.60 20.12 -19.79
C GLY A 30 -5.06 19.55 -21.13
N ARG A 31 -4.11 19.03 -21.93
CA ARG A 31 -4.39 18.38 -23.23
C ARG A 31 -4.40 16.85 -23.13
N GLU A 32 -4.08 16.33 -21.95
CA GLU A 32 -3.97 14.90 -21.74
C GLU A 32 -5.29 14.31 -21.26
N ASN A 33 -5.64 13.18 -21.85
CA ASN A 33 -6.78 12.37 -21.44
C ASN A 33 -6.25 10.97 -21.13
N ARG A 34 -6.43 10.51 -19.90
CA ARG A 34 -5.97 9.20 -19.42
C ARG A 34 -7.10 8.47 -18.73
N ARG A 35 -7.02 7.15 -18.80
CA ARG A 35 -8.06 6.28 -18.28
C ARG A 35 -7.42 5.10 -17.54
N PRO A 36 -7.07 5.27 -16.25
CA PRO A 36 -6.64 4.18 -15.38
C PRO A 36 -7.64 3.04 -15.34
N ASP A 37 -7.14 1.81 -15.26
CA ASP A 37 -8.01 0.63 -15.28
C ASP A 37 -8.91 0.59 -14.05
N ILE A 38 -8.35 0.77 -12.85
CA ILE A 38 -9.11 0.77 -11.60
C ILE A 38 -8.54 1.82 -10.65
N LEU A 39 -9.43 2.56 -9.98
CA LEU A 39 -9.12 3.43 -8.85
C LEU A 39 -9.94 3.00 -7.63
N LEU A 40 -9.30 2.96 -6.47
CA LEU A 40 -9.97 2.80 -5.19
C LEU A 40 -10.06 4.15 -4.48
N PHE A 41 -11.26 4.47 -4.03
CA PHE A 41 -11.56 5.71 -3.31
C PHE A 41 -11.99 5.41 -1.88
N ILE A 42 -11.56 6.26 -0.96
CA ILE A 42 -12.10 6.34 0.40
C ILE A 42 -12.65 7.75 0.59
N ASN A 43 -13.94 7.87 0.88
CA ASN A 43 -14.65 9.15 1.06
C ASN A 43 -14.42 10.16 -0.09
N GLY A 44 -14.28 9.65 -1.33
CA GLY A 44 -14.03 10.45 -2.52
C GLY A 44 -12.56 10.77 -2.79
N ILE A 45 -11.62 10.38 -1.92
CA ILE A 45 -10.18 10.54 -2.13
C ILE A 45 -9.65 9.28 -2.84
N PRO A 46 -9.00 9.39 -4.01
CA PRO A 46 -8.38 8.26 -4.69
C PRO A 46 -7.12 7.84 -3.93
N VAL A 47 -7.11 6.66 -3.33
CA VAL A 47 -6.01 6.19 -2.48
C VAL A 47 -5.15 5.11 -3.13
N CYS A 48 -5.68 4.43 -4.14
CA CYS A 48 -4.96 3.36 -4.83
C CYS A 48 -5.29 3.35 -6.31
N ILE A 49 -4.26 3.21 -7.15
CA ILE A 49 -4.37 2.99 -8.59
C ILE A 49 -3.94 1.57 -8.94
N ILE A 50 -4.70 0.90 -9.80
CA ILE A 50 -4.42 -0.47 -10.26
C ILE A 50 -4.37 -0.46 -11.79
N GLU A 51 -3.28 -0.96 -12.35
CA GLU A 51 -3.09 -1.12 -13.79
C GLU A 51 -2.96 -2.59 -14.13
N LEU A 52 -3.78 -3.03 -15.09
CA LEU A 52 -3.90 -4.41 -15.50
C LEU A 52 -3.32 -4.60 -16.91
N LYS A 53 -2.58 -5.66 -17.12
CA LYS A 53 -2.08 -6.06 -18.44
C LYS A 53 -2.63 -7.43 -18.83
N ASN A 54 -2.93 -7.57 -20.09
CA ASN A 54 -3.39 -8.85 -20.61
C ASN A 54 -2.18 -9.75 -20.91
N PRO A 55 -2.01 -10.89 -20.20
CA PRO A 55 -0.87 -11.78 -20.37
C PRO A 55 -0.78 -12.44 -21.76
N THR A 56 -1.87 -12.44 -22.53
CA THR A 56 -1.89 -13.04 -23.87
C THR A 56 -1.38 -12.11 -24.97
N LYS A 57 -1.22 -10.81 -24.67
CA LYS A 57 -0.65 -9.87 -25.64
C LYS A 57 0.87 -9.91 -25.57
N GLN A 58 1.52 -10.18 -26.69
CA GLN A 58 2.97 -10.01 -26.83
C GLN A 58 3.35 -8.57 -26.41
N ASN A 59 4.30 -8.44 -25.50
CA ASN A 59 4.79 -7.16 -24.93
C ASN A 59 3.85 -6.44 -23.92
N ALA A 60 2.86 -7.09 -23.34
CA ALA A 60 2.07 -6.51 -22.24
C ALA A 60 2.51 -7.12 -20.90
N THR A 61 3.53 -6.56 -20.30
CA THR A 61 4.15 -7.07 -19.07
C THR A 61 3.74 -6.27 -17.83
N ILE A 62 3.99 -6.83 -16.66
CA ILE A 62 3.85 -6.12 -15.39
C ILE A 62 4.75 -4.86 -15.32
N HIS A 63 5.89 -4.87 -16.02
CA HIS A 63 6.78 -3.70 -16.16
C HIS A 63 6.12 -2.58 -16.97
N ASP A 64 5.33 -2.91 -18.00
CA ASP A 64 4.58 -1.90 -18.76
C ASP A 64 3.49 -1.25 -17.92
N ALA A 65 2.86 -2.02 -17.01
CA ALA A 65 1.92 -1.48 -16.03
C ALA A 65 2.60 -0.47 -15.10
N HIS A 66 3.80 -0.81 -14.59
CA HIS A 66 4.60 0.11 -13.78
C HIS A 66 4.96 1.39 -14.55
N THR A 67 5.52 1.27 -15.75
CA THR A 67 5.86 2.42 -16.59
C THR A 67 4.64 3.30 -16.87
N GLN A 68 3.47 2.71 -17.03
CA GLN A 68 2.23 3.44 -17.26
C GLN A 68 1.84 4.28 -16.06
N ILE A 69 1.88 3.73 -14.84
CA ILE A 69 1.58 4.47 -13.61
C ILE A 69 2.70 5.46 -13.29
N CYS A 70 3.90 4.97 -13.04
CA CYS A 70 4.99 5.72 -12.42
C CYS A 70 5.70 6.69 -13.36
N THR A 71 5.44 6.60 -14.67
CA THR A 71 6.03 7.51 -15.65
C THR A 71 4.96 8.28 -16.42
N ARG A 72 4.07 7.57 -17.10
CA ARG A 72 3.11 8.23 -18.00
C ARG A 72 2.03 8.99 -17.24
N TYR A 73 1.35 8.34 -16.30
CA TYR A 73 0.28 8.99 -15.53
C TYR A 73 0.83 10.06 -14.58
N MET A 74 2.01 9.85 -13.99
CA MET A 74 2.68 10.88 -13.19
C MET A 74 2.98 12.14 -13.99
N ARG A 75 3.35 12.01 -15.28
CA ARG A 75 3.56 13.14 -16.19
C ARG A 75 2.25 13.77 -16.63
N ASP A 76 1.25 12.96 -16.99
CA ASP A 76 0.08 13.38 -17.76
C ASP A 76 -1.11 13.80 -16.87
N ILE A 77 -1.27 13.14 -15.72
CA ILE A 77 -2.37 13.38 -14.77
C ILE A 77 -1.88 13.43 -13.31
N PRO A 78 -0.84 14.24 -13.00
CA PRO A 78 -0.27 14.30 -11.65
C PRO A 78 -1.27 14.74 -10.59
N ALA A 79 -2.29 15.50 -10.95
CA ALA A 79 -3.33 15.94 -10.00
C ALA A 79 -4.10 14.76 -9.38
N LEU A 80 -4.26 13.64 -10.12
CA LEU A 80 -4.85 12.42 -9.59
C LEU A 80 -3.83 11.64 -8.74
N LEU A 81 -2.62 11.47 -9.28
CA LEU A 81 -1.61 10.57 -8.70
C LEU A 81 -1.09 11.04 -7.34
N LYS A 82 -1.09 12.35 -7.08
CA LYS A 82 -0.64 12.91 -5.79
C LYS A 82 -1.46 12.43 -4.57
N TYR A 83 -2.65 11.90 -4.79
CA TYR A 83 -3.47 11.33 -3.71
C TYR A 83 -3.38 9.81 -3.63
N CYS A 84 -2.88 9.15 -4.69
CA CYS A 84 -2.76 7.70 -4.75
C CYS A 84 -1.50 7.24 -4.00
N ALA A 85 -1.62 6.97 -2.70
CA ALA A 85 -0.53 6.45 -1.89
C ALA A 85 -0.13 5.02 -2.28
N LEU A 86 -1.02 4.26 -2.93
CA LEU A 86 -0.77 2.88 -3.32
C LEU A 86 -0.90 2.71 -4.83
N ALA A 87 -0.04 1.86 -5.38
CA ALA A 87 -0.07 1.44 -6.78
C ALA A 87 0.02 -0.08 -6.87
N VAL A 88 -0.88 -0.69 -7.65
CA VAL A 88 -0.86 -2.13 -7.94
C VAL A 88 -0.67 -2.33 -9.43
N ILE A 89 0.24 -3.22 -9.76
CA ILE A 89 0.52 -3.67 -11.13
C ILE A 89 0.22 -5.15 -11.25
N SER A 90 -0.44 -5.56 -12.33
CA SER A 90 -0.89 -6.93 -12.52
C SER A 90 -0.93 -7.34 -13.98
N ASP A 91 -0.54 -8.57 -14.28
CA ASP A 91 -0.84 -9.26 -15.53
C ASP A 91 -1.78 -10.47 -15.32
N GLY A 92 -2.41 -10.54 -14.14
CA GLY A 92 -3.27 -11.64 -13.71
C GLY A 92 -2.53 -12.77 -13.03
N ALA A 93 -1.31 -13.10 -13.46
CA ALA A 93 -0.46 -14.15 -12.87
C ALA A 93 0.57 -13.58 -11.90
N LYS A 94 1.14 -12.44 -12.25
CA LYS A 94 2.08 -11.68 -11.41
C LYS A 94 1.39 -10.41 -10.95
N ASN A 95 1.45 -10.15 -9.65
CA ASN A 95 0.80 -9.02 -9.03
C ASN A 95 1.72 -8.43 -7.98
N ALA A 96 1.89 -7.12 -7.97
CA ALA A 96 2.76 -6.46 -7.03
C ALA A 96 2.19 -5.12 -6.57
N LEU A 97 2.49 -4.77 -5.32
CA LEU A 97 2.12 -3.54 -4.64
C LEU A 97 3.37 -2.67 -4.46
N GLY A 98 3.20 -1.40 -4.66
CA GLY A 98 4.16 -0.34 -4.39
C GLY A 98 3.43 0.98 -4.17
N THR A 99 4.15 2.08 -4.31
CA THR A 99 3.60 3.43 -4.39
C THR A 99 3.77 3.98 -5.80
N THR A 100 3.21 5.14 -6.10
CA THR A 100 3.40 5.79 -7.41
C THR A 100 4.84 6.26 -7.63
N TYR A 101 5.67 6.28 -6.59
CA TYR A 101 7.11 6.65 -6.62
C TYR A 101 8.05 5.45 -6.49
N THR A 102 7.53 4.24 -6.25
CA THR A 102 8.36 3.04 -6.04
C THR A 102 9.02 2.60 -7.36
N PRO A 103 10.37 2.46 -7.45
CA PRO A 103 11.03 1.80 -8.58
C PRO A 103 10.52 0.37 -8.78
N PHE A 104 10.53 -0.11 -10.03
CA PHE A 104 9.95 -1.41 -10.40
C PHE A 104 10.49 -2.58 -9.57
N GLU A 105 11.79 -2.60 -9.31
CA GLU A 105 12.48 -3.65 -8.53
C GLU A 105 12.05 -3.72 -7.07
N PHE A 106 11.39 -2.69 -6.56
CA PHE A 106 10.87 -2.64 -5.18
C PHE A 106 9.38 -2.89 -5.07
N PHE A 107 8.66 -2.99 -6.20
CA PHE A 107 7.31 -3.51 -6.19
C PHE A 107 7.31 -4.96 -5.68
N TYR A 108 6.42 -5.28 -4.76
CA TYR A 108 6.49 -6.55 -4.04
C TYR A 108 5.17 -7.32 -4.09
N GLU A 109 5.24 -8.62 -4.37
CA GLU A 109 4.07 -9.50 -4.34
C GLU A 109 3.47 -9.57 -2.92
N TRP A 110 2.16 -9.50 -2.82
CA TRP A 110 1.46 -9.75 -1.55
C TRP A 110 0.98 -11.19 -1.52
N LYS A 111 1.63 -12.04 -0.71
CA LYS A 111 1.50 -13.51 -0.80
C LYS A 111 0.54 -14.14 0.19
N LYS A 112 0.01 -13.38 1.15
CA LYS A 112 -0.81 -13.91 2.25
C LYS A 112 -1.95 -12.97 2.60
N ILE A 113 -3.10 -13.53 2.94
CA ILE A 113 -4.22 -12.79 3.53
C ILE A 113 -4.00 -12.70 5.04
N GLU A 114 -3.70 -13.84 5.68
CA GLU A 114 -3.29 -13.93 7.08
C GLU A 114 -1.88 -14.52 7.19
N ASN A 115 -1.23 -14.32 8.34
CA ASN A 115 0.17 -14.72 8.51
C ASN A 115 0.43 -16.22 8.27
N GLU A 116 -0.54 -17.05 8.60
CA GLU A 116 -0.41 -18.53 8.52
C GLU A 116 -0.84 -19.10 7.17
N ASP A 117 -1.38 -18.27 6.28
CA ASP A 117 -1.82 -18.71 4.97
C ASP A 117 -0.68 -19.21 4.10
N LYS A 118 -1.00 -20.16 3.24
CA LYS A 118 -0.11 -20.56 2.14
C LYS A 118 -0.23 -19.54 1.00
N ALA A 119 0.89 -19.28 0.33
CA ALA A 119 0.90 -18.43 -0.85
C ALA A 119 0.02 -19.01 -1.97
N GLY A 120 -0.84 -18.19 -2.55
CA GLY A 120 -1.65 -18.54 -3.72
C GLY A 120 -0.81 -18.74 -4.98
N LYS A 121 -1.43 -19.30 -6.03
CA LYS A 121 -0.79 -19.50 -7.34
C LYS A 121 -1.72 -18.99 -8.44
N GLY A 122 -1.13 -18.50 -9.54
CA GLY A 122 -1.89 -18.01 -10.68
C GLY A 122 -2.85 -16.88 -10.32
N LEU A 123 -4.10 -16.93 -10.74
CA LEU A 123 -5.12 -15.90 -10.45
C LEU A 123 -5.42 -15.72 -8.95
N ASP A 124 -5.15 -16.72 -8.12
CA ASP A 124 -5.33 -16.59 -6.67
C ASP A 124 -4.33 -15.59 -6.06
N THR A 125 -3.24 -15.28 -6.74
CA THR A 125 -2.27 -14.27 -6.26
C THR A 125 -2.86 -12.87 -6.27
N LEU A 126 -3.65 -12.51 -7.30
CA LEU A 126 -4.36 -11.23 -7.35
C LEU A 126 -5.44 -11.16 -6.25
N ARG A 127 -6.21 -12.23 -6.09
CA ARG A 127 -7.20 -12.33 -5.00
C ARG A 127 -6.54 -12.18 -3.62
N THR A 128 -5.38 -12.79 -3.44
CA THR A 128 -4.61 -12.71 -2.20
C THR A 128 -4.14 -11.28 -1.94
N LEU A 129 -3.65 -10.57 -2.97
CA LEU A 129 -3.26 -9.16 -2.85
C LEU A 129 -4.47 -8.30 -2.49
N ILE A 130 -5.58 -8.45 -3.21
CA ILE A 130 -6.80 -7.65 -2.96
C ILE A 130 -7.31 -7.87 -1.52
N ARG A 131 -7.42 -9.10 -1.07
CA ARG A 131 -7.92 -9.40 0.28
C ARG A 131 -6.91 -9.09 1.38
N GLY A 132 -5.63 -9.30 1.12
CA GLY A 132 -4.56 -9.16 2.10
C GLY A 132 -4.09 -7.72 2.30
N ALA A 133 -4.25 -6.86 1.29
CA ALA A 133 -3.76 -5.47 1.34
C ALA A 133 -4.84 -4.42 1.06
N LEU A 134 -5.88 -4.73 0.29
CA LEU A 134 -6.84 -3.75 -0.20
C LEU A 134 -8.26 -3.93 0.34
N SER A 135 -8.52 -4.90 1.26
CA SER A 135 -9.79 -4.92 1.98
C SER A 135 -9.95 -3.64 2.83
N PRO A 136 -11.18 -3.20 3.14
CA PRO A 136 -11.42 -1.95 3.87
C PRO A 136 -10.53 -1.77 5.11
N GLU A 137 -10.46 -2.77 5.97
CA GLU A 137 -9.67 -2.73 7.20
C GLU A 137 -8.15 -2.69 6.90
N ARG A 138 -7.71 -3.48 5.90
CA ARG A 138 -6.30 -3.58 5.55
C ARG A 138 -5.76 -2.31 4.90
N ILE A 139 -6.52 -1.74 3.95
CA ILE A 139 -6.09 -0.53 3.26
C ILE A 139 -6.01 0.65 4.23
N LEU A 140 -6.95 0.78 5.18
CA LEU A 140 -6.90 1.80 6.23
C LEU A 140 -5.68 1.62 7.12
N GLU A 141 -5.42 0.39 7.60
CA GLU A 141 -4.26 0.09 8.42
C GLU A 141 -2.95 0.38 7.67
N ILE A 142 -2.86 0.00 6.38
CA ILE A 142 -1.66 0.26 5.57
C ILE A 142 -1.45 1.76 5.38
N LEU A 143 -2.47 2.51 5.03
CA LEU A 143 -2.36 3.96 4.83
C LEU A 143 -1.97 4.70 6.11
N ARG A 144 -2.52 4.29 7.26
CA ARG A 144 -2.21 4.93 8.54
C ARG A 144 -0.82 4.60 9.06
N ASP A 145 -0.44 3.30 9.02
CA ASP A 145 0.69 2.79 9.81
C ASP A 145 1.89 2.35 8.96
N TYR A 146 1.71 2.11 7.65
CA TYR A 146 2.68 1.41 6.82
C TYR A 146 3.07 2.14 5.52
N VAL A 147 2.61 3.37 5.35
CA VAL A 147 3.13 4.29 4.33
C VAL A 147 4.06 5.29 5.03
N TYR A 148 5.25 5.48 4.47
CA TYR A 148 6.31 6.28 5.08
C TYR A 148 7.00 7.17 4.04
N PHE A 149 7.20 8.44 4.42
CA PHE A 149 7.98 9.42 3.68
C PHE A 149 9.31 9.63 4.42
N PRO A 150 10.46 9.16 3.88
CA PRO A 150 11.74 9.16 4.61
C PRO A 150 12.23 10.54 5.03
N ASP A 151 12.10 11.53 4.16
CA ASP A 151 12.55 12.89 4.44
C ASP A 151 11.76 13.92 3.62
N PRO A 152 10.70 14.51 4.20
CA PRO A 152 9.89 15.50 3.50
C PRO A 152 10.62 16.85 3.28
N THR A 153 11.82 17.05 3.84
CA THR A 153 12.59 18.31 3.72
C THR A 153 13.58 18.29 2.55
N LYS A 154 13.85 17.14 1.97
CA LYS A 154 14.68 17.01 0.77
C LYS A 154 13.80 17.17 -0.46
N GLU A 155 13.88 18.33 -1.09
CA GLU A 155 13.07 18.68 -2.29
C GLU A 155 13.24 17.70 -3.47
N ASP A 156 14.36 16.98 -3.54
CA ASP A 156 14.68 16.03 -4.61
C ASP A 156 14.38 14.55 -4.25
N ASP A 157 14.02 14.23 -3.00
CA ASP A 157 13.77 12.86 -2.56
C ASP A 157 12.26 12.61 -2.38
N THR A 158 11.58 12.40 -3.51
CA THR A 158 10.16 12.03 -3.56
C THR A 158 9.93 10.55 -3.28
N THR A 159 10.75 9.96 -2.41
CA THR A 159 10.62 8.54 -2.06
C THR A 159 9.43 8.34 -1.13
N GLU A 160 8.47 7.57 -1.57
CA GLU A 160 7.37 7.08 -0.75
C GLU A 160 7.48 5.57 -0.62
N ILE A 161 7.39 5.06 0.59
CA ILE A 161 7.62 3.64 0.89
C ILE A 161 6.35 3.06 1.47
N VAL A 162 5.92 1.92 0.92
CA VAL A 162 4.88 1.06 1.52
C VAL A 162 5.50 -0.25 2.01
N CYS A 163 4.95 -0.81 3.08
CA CYS A 163 5.42 -2.08 3.62
C CYS A 163 5.27 -3.24 2.62
N ARG A 164 6.16 -4.20 2.73
CA ARG A 164 5.99 -5.54 2.14
C ARG A 164 5.20 -6.43 3.11
N TYR A 165 4.48 -7.43 2.60
CA TYR A 165 3.67 -8.30 3.46
C TYR A 165 4.44 -8.94 4.65
N PRO A 166 5.74 -9.32 4.54
CA PRO A 166 6.45 -9.84 5.70
C PRO A 166 6.68 -8.78 6.78
N GLN A 167 6.91 -7.51 6.39
CA GLN A 167 7.06 -6.39 7.32
C GLN A 167 5.73 -6.08 8.01
N PHE A 168 4.64 -6.11 7.26
CA PHE A 168 3.29 -5.92 7.79
C PHE A 168 2.96 -6.93 8.89
N PHE A 169 3.11 -8.22 8.62
CA PHE A 169 2.82 -9.26 9.61
C PHE A 169 3.81 -9.25 10.78
N ALA A 170 5.10 -9.00 10.52
CA ALA A 170 6.11 -8.91 11.57
C ALA A 170 5.82 -7.77 12.54
N ALA A 171 5.51 -6.56 12.06
CA ALA A 171 5.20 -5.42 12.91
C ALA A 171 3.93 -5.68 13.75
N ARG A 172 2.88 -6.27 13.17
CA ARG A 172 1.67 -6.65 13.90
C ARG A 172 1.94 -7.64 15.02
N LEU A 173 2.69 -8.71 14.75
CA LEU A 173 3.03 -9.73 15.73
C LEU A 173 3.91 -9.16 16.86
N LEU A 174 4.89 -8.33 16.50
CA LEU A 174 5.74 -7.66 17.47
C LEU A 174 4.93 -6.71 18.37
N LYS A 175 4.03 -5.90 17.77
CA LYS A 175 3.13 -5.02 18.52
C LYS A 175 2.28 -5.80 19.52
N GLN A 176 1.64 -6.89 19.07
CA GLN A 176 0.86 -7.76 19.96
C GLN A 176 1.70 -8.35 21.10
N SER A 177 2.92 -8.81 20.79
CA SER A 177 3.84 -9.37 21.78
C SER A 177 4.27 -8.31 22.82
N ILE A 178 4.55 -7.08 22.38
CA ILE A 178 4.92 -5.97 23.28
C ILE A 178 3.76 -5.61 24.19
N ILE A 179 2.55 -5.42 23.65
CA ILE A 179 1.36 -5.09 24.44
C ILE A 179 1.10 -6.18 25.47
N LYS A 180 1.13 -7.44 25.06
CA LYS A 180 0.98 -8.57 25.98
C LYS A 180 2.03 -8.56 27.09
N SER A 181 3.30 -8.34 26.73
CA SER A 181 4.40 -8.28 27.70
C SER A 181 4.23 -7.15 28.72
N VAL A 182 3.74 -5.99 28.30
CA VAL A 182 3.44 -4.86 29.18
C VAL A 182 2.29 -5.23 30.13
N MET A 183 1.21 -5.80 29.62
CA MET A 183 0.04 -6.20 30.42
C MET A 183 0.39 -7.27 31.45
N GLU A 184 1.20 -8.25 31.06
CA GLU A 184 1.62 -9.37 31.93
C GLU A 184 2.86 -9.04 32.76
N GLN A 185 3.48 -7.87 32.59
CA GLN A 185 4.70 -7.42 33.27
C GLN A 185 5.87 -8.42 33.13
N THR A 186 5.94 -9.11 32.01
CA THR A 186 6.97 -10.15 31.78
C THR A 186 8.31 -9.59 31.33
N GLY A 187 8.34 -8.38 30.75
CA GLY A 187 9.53 -7.78 30.13
C GLY A 187 10.01 -8.50 28.86
N LYS A 188 9.23 -9.45 28.32
CA LYS A 188 9.59 -10.27 27.16
C LYS A 188 8.85 -9.78 25.92
N GLY A 189 9.49 -8.92 25.11
CA GLY A 189 8.91 -8.40 23.87
C GLY A 189 8.82 -9.47 22.77
N GLY A 190 9.90 -9.67 22.08
CA GLY A 190 9.98 -10.61 20.95
C GLY A 190 11.20 -10.31 20.09
N THR A 191 11.51 -11.23 19.19
CA THR A 191 12.61 -11.07 18.24
C THR A 191 12.09 -11.28 16.81
N TYR A 192 12.34 -10.30 15.95
CA TYR A 192 12.13 -10.45 14.52
C TYR A 192 13.43 -10.88 13.85
N PHE A 193 13.42 -12.06 13.27
CA PHE A 193 14.52 -12.59 12.49
C PHE A 193 14.19 -12.51 10.99
N GLY A 194 15.07 -11.89 10.22
CA GLY A 194 14.91 -11.76 8.78
C GLY A 194 16.26 -11.69 8.08
N ALA A 195 16.31 -12.11 6.81
CA ALA A 195 17.50 -12.08 5.97
C ALA A 195 18.09 -10.65 5.86
N THR A 196 19.38 -10.54 5.58
CA THR A 196 20.03 -9.25 5.28
C THR A 196 19.35 -8.63 4.05
N GLY A 197 19.07 -7.32 4.10
CA GLY A 197 18.40 -6.61 3.01
C GLY A 197 16.88 -6.78 2.94
N CYS A 198 16.22 -7.54 3.84
CA CYS A 198 14.77 -7.71 3.82
C CYS A 198 13.97 -6.49 4.35
N GLY A 199 14.65 -5.39 4.71
CA GLY A 199 14.01 -4.16 5.19
C GLY A 199 13.62 -4.17 6.66
N LYS A 200 14.42 -4.81 7.53
CA LYS A 200 14.21 -4.81 9.00
C LYS A 200 14.08 -3.42 9.60
N THR A 201 14.86 -2.46 9.10
CA THR A 201 14.81 -1.06 9.55
C THR A 201 13.43 -0.45 9.33
N TYR A 202 12.82 -0.70 8.18
CA TYR A 202 11.45 -0.24 7.93
C TYR A 202 10.43 -0.94 8.84
N THR A 203 10.61 -2.23 9.12
CA THR A 203 9.75 -2.94 10.09
C THR A 203 9.82 -2.29 11.46
N MET A 204 11.02 -1.88 11.91
CA MET A 204 11.19 -1.16 13.18
C MET A 204 10.53 0.22 13.14
N ALA A 205 10.65 0.97 12.03
CA ALA A 205 10.02 2.27 11.87
C ALA A 205 8.49 2.17 11.92
N PHE A 206 7.91 1.21 11.20
CA PHE A 206 6.45 0.94 11.24
C PHE A 206 5.98 0.56 12.63
N LEU A 207 6.71 -0.31 13.33
CA LEU A 207 6.39 -0.70 14.70
C LEU A 207 6.47 0.49 15.66
N ALA A 208 7.54 1.28 15.59
CA ALA A 208 7.73 2.46 16.44
C ALA A 208 6.58 3.47 16.26
N ARG A 209 6.19 3.75 14.99
CA ARG A 209 5.04 4.61 14.69
C ARG A 209 3.75 4.10 15.34
N GLN A 210 3.47 2.80 15.23
CA GLN A 210 2.27 2.20 15.79
C GLN A 210 2.24 2.22 17.33
N LEU A 211 3.40 2.18 17.98
CA LEU A 211 3.50 2.27 19.43
C LEU A 211 3.45 3.72 19.95
N ALA A 212 3.89 4.68 19.12
CA ALA A 212 3.85 6.11 19.49
C ALA A 212 2.45 6.73 19.34
N LEU A 213 1.56 6.11 18.55
CA LEU A 213 0.19 6.57 18.31
C LEU A 213 -0.84 5.94 19.29
N GLN A 214 -0.39 5.16 20.26
CA GLN A 214 -1.20 4.61 21.35
C GLN A 214 -1.08 5.49 22.59
#